data_48b68fcd588ffc3cbebce7d90607dacb
#
_entry.id   48b68fcd588ffc3cbebce7d90607dacb
#
_cell.length_a   1.000
_cell.length_b   1.000
_cell.length_c   1.000
_cell.angle_alpha   90.00
_cell.angle_beta   90.00
_cell.angle_gamma   90.00
#
_symmetry.space_group_name_H-M   'P 1'
#
loop_
_entity.id
_entity.type
_entity.pdbx_description
1 polymer ?
#
loop_
_entity_poly.entity_id
_entity_poly.type
_entity_poly.pdbx_seq_one_letter_code
_entity_poly.pdbx_strand_id
1 'polypeptide(L)'
;YYNNMRKKLINLFMMTCVIAGGFTQTSFAQQAKSSNLTQFVNPRIGTGGHGHVFLGANVPFGYVQLGPTEPSRGWDWCSGYHHSDSVLIGFGHQHLSGTGIGDLGDVAFLPVTDANQKEILFSHANENVRPGYYAVKLQQPNVWVELTATQRAGFQRYTFGADAQQAQLVLDLKQGIGWDAAKDYNVDKITSTTMAGHRFSKGWANDQKAFFFAEFSQPVTVKPLGTGRWLIVAADVTKPLLVKTGMSAVSSENAQLNLQKEIPGWDFRQVVADADEAWNKELAKVNIETNDSVSRRIFYTAMYHSMTAPSVFSDVNGQYRGADGKVHDGNFTNYTTLSLWDTYRAAHPLMTMIHTDMLPDMASTFINIYRQQGQLPVWHLMGNETNCMVGNPGIPVLADMVLKGYVKDKEGAYEALKQSALREDRGLGLLKKYGYLPHDLEKTKETVAKGLEYALADACVAKVARMLGKKADAKYFEKRSKSYSKYFDKETGFMRGI
;
A
#
# COMPACT_ATOMS: atom_id res chain seq x y z
N TYR A 1 -60.32 -20.84 41.30
CA TYR A 1 -60.55 -19.87 40.18
C TYR A 1 -59.26 -19.43 39.49
N TYR A 2 -58.17 -19.28 40.24
CA TYR A 2 -56.90 -18.78 39.70
C TYR A 2 -56.13 -19.81 38.85
N ASN A 3 -56.28 -21.11 39.13
CA ASN A 3 -55.58 -22.19 38.39
C ASN A 3 -56.22 -22.56 37.05
N ASN A 4 -57.50 -22.24 36.84
CA ASN A 4 -58.18 -22.51 35.57
C ASN A 4 -57.93 -21.41 34.52
N MET A 5 -57.63 -20.20 34.92
CA MET A 5 -57.27 -19.10 34.04
C MET A 5 -55.84 -19.27 33.46
N ARG A 6 -54.92 -19.77 34.29
CA ARG A 6 -53.54 -20.04 33.84
C ARG A 6 -53.43 -21.13 32.77
N LYS A 7 -54.23 -22.19 32.89
CA LYS A 7 -54.31 -23.27 31.88
C LYS A 7 -54.95 -22.82 30.56
N LYS A 8 -55.93 -21.90 30.60
CA LYS A 8 -56.54 -21.34 29.39
C LYS A 8 -55.61 -20.34 28.68
N LEU A 9 -54.82 -19.57 29.42
CA LEU A 9 -53.82 -18.68 28.83
C LEU A 9 -52.63 -19.41 28.22
N ILE A 10 -52.17 -20.52 28.82
CA ILE A 10 -51.08 -21.34 28.28
C ILE A 10 -51.54 -22.09 27.00
N ASN A 11 -52.76 -22.59 26.94
CA ASN A 11 -53.27 -23.21 25.72
C ASN A 11 -53.58 -22.22 24.60
N LEU A 12 -53.92 -20.96 24.93
CA LEU A 12 -54.10 -19.93 23.89
C LEU A 12 -52.76 -19.44 23.36
N PHE A 13 -51.71 -19.44 24.19
CA PHE A 13 -50.34 -19.09 23.75
C PHE A 13 -49.67 -20.21 22.93
N MET A 14 -49.95 -21.48 23.18
CA MET A 14 -49.47 -22.57 22.37
C MET A 14 -50.23 -22.71 21.04
N MET A 15 -51.51 -22.30 20.96
CA MET A 15 -52.25 -22.33 19.70
C MET A 15 -51.91 -21.20 18.74
N THR A 16 -51.41 -20.06 19.27
CA THR A 16 -50.90 -18.94 18.46
C THR A 16 -49.47 -19.16 17.93
N CYS A 17 -48.67 -19.99 18.60
CA CYS A 17 -47.32 -20.34 18.11
C CYS A 17 -47.31 -21.41 16.99
N VAL A 18 -48.39 -22.18 16.82
CA VAL A 18 -48.47 -23.23 15.77
C VAL A 18 -49.03 -22.69 14.46
N ILE A 19 -49.69 -21.53 14.45
CA ILE A 19 -50.18 -20.90 13.22
C ILE A 19 -49.15 -19.89 12.63
N ALA A 20 -48.13 -19.53 13.39
CA ALA A 20 -47.03 -18.65 12.92
C ALA A 20 -45.87 -19.43 12.26
N GLY A 21 -45.96 -20.78 12.17
CA GLY A 21 -44.88 -21.63 11.61
C GLY A 21 -45.01 -21.96 10.13
N GLY A 22 -45.87 -21.27 9.37
CA GLY A 22 -46.17 -21.61 7.98
C GLY A 22 -45.85 -20.57 6.92
N PHE A 23 -45.28 -19.45 7.29
CA PHE A 23 -44.68 -18.49 6.33
C PHE A 23 -43.19 -18.69 6.36
N THR A 24 -42.69 -19.63 5.55
CA THR A 24 -41.33 -19.53 5.02
C THR A 24 -41.28 -18.21 4.25
N GLN A 25 -40.84 -17.15 4.90
CA GLN A 25 -40.20 -16.04 4.20
C GLN A 25 -39.01 -16.67 3.48
N THR A 26 -39.16 -17.08 2.25
CA THR A 26 -38.08 -17.05 1.28
C THR A 26 -37.64 -15.60 1.23
N SER A 27 -36.69 -15.24 2.11
CA SER A 27 -35.81 -14.12 1.86
C SER A 27 -35.15 -14.45 0.54
N PHE A 28 -35.77 -14.02 -0.57
CA PHE A 28 -34.99 -13.70 -1.75
C PHE A 28 -34.03 -12.62 -1.23
N ALA A 29 -32.83 -13.07 -0.79
CA ALA A 29 -31.66 -12.22 -0.85
C ALA A 29 -31.60 -11.85 -2.32
N GLN A 30 -32.20 -10.73 -2.67
CA GLN A 30 -32.00 -10.06 -3.91
C GLN A 30 -30.50 -9.82 -3.91
N GLN A 31 -29.77 -10.69 -4.62
CA GLN A 31 -28.36 -10.52 -4.86
C GLN A 31 -28.27 -9.14 -5.51
N ALA A 32 -28.00 -8.14 -4.70
CA ALA A 32 -27.84 -6.77 -5.17
C ALA A 32 -26.85 -6.90 -6.30
N LYS A 33 -27.26 -6.61 -7.53
CA LYS A 33 -26.35 -6.48 -8.66
C LYS A 33 -25.18 -5.68 -8.13
N SER A 34 -24.01 -6.29 -8.05
CA SER A 34 -22.80 -5.62 -7.62
C SER A 34 -22.73 -4.33 -8.44
N SER A 35 -22.93 -3.21 -7.78
CA SER A 35 -22.88 -1.92 -8.45
C SER A 35 -21.47 -1.82 -9.00
N ASN A 36 -21.32 -1.68 -10.33
CA ASN A 36 -20.02 -1.54 -10.97
C ASN A 36 -19.47 -0.14 -10.61
N LEU A 37 -18.89 0.00 -9.40
CA LEU A 37 -18.40 1.26 -8.85
C LEU A 37 -17.07 1.66 -9.46
N THR A 38 -16.29 0.71 -9.95
CA THR A 38 -15.01 0.94 -10.64
C THR A 38 -15.20 1.82 -11.88
N GLN A 39 -16.37 1.83 -12.52
CA GLN A 39 -16.68 2.73 -13.64
C GLN A 39 -16.63 4.22 -13.28
N PHE A 40 -16.79 4.56 -11.99
CA PHE A 40 -16.74 5.95 -11.53
C PHE A 40 -15.32 6.39 -11.14
N VAL A 41 -14.37 5.47 -11.02
CA VAL A 41 -12.97 5.77 -10.70
C VAL A 41 -12.25 6.24 -11.96
N ASN A 42 -11.53 7.36 -11.84
CA ASN A 42 -10.59 7.81 -12.85
C ASN A 42 -9.17 7.83 -12.31
N PRO A 43 -8.37 6.77 -12.53
CA PRO A 43 -7.00 6.69 -12.00
C PRO A 43 -6.05 7.78 -12.50
N ARG A 44 -6.41 8.51 -13.57
CA ARG A 44 -5.62 9.64 -14.09
C ARG A 44 -5.69 10.89 -13.22
N ILE A 45 -6.67 11.02 -12.34
CA ILE A 45 -6.76 12.17 -11.42
C ILE A 45 -5.54 12.15 -10.51
N GLY A 46 -4.77 13.24 -10.48
CA GLY A 46 -3.57 13.39 -9.68
C GLY A 46 -2.27 12.91 -10.33
N THR A 47 -2.29 12.42 -11.58
CA THR A 47 -1.07 12.02 -12.30
C THR A 47 -0.32 13.17 -12.98
N GLY A 48 -0.85 14.38 -12.94
CA GLY A 48 -0.22 15.60 -13.48
C GLY A 48 0.02 16.64 -12.41
N GLY A 49 0.80 17.68 -12.72
CA GLY A 49 1.20 18.71 -11.77
C GLY A 49 1.93 18.12 -10.58
N HIS A 50 1.60 18.54 -9.37
CA HIS A 50 2.20 18.06 -8.12
C HIS A 50 1.38 16.95 -7.44
N GLY A 51 0.64 16.12 -8.20
CA GLY A 51 -0.25 15.11 -7.61
C GLY A 51 0.45 13.83 -7.18
N HIS A 52 1.53 13.42 -7.87
CA HIS A 52 2.38 12.27 -7.56
C HIS A 52 1.64 10.93 -7.43
N VAL A 53 0.54 10.77 -8.15
CA VAL A 53 -0.30 9.58 -8.06
C VAL A 53 0.19 8.51 -9.02
N PHE A 54 0.26 7.27 -8.54
CA PHE A 54 0.54 6.08 -9.34
C PHE A 54 -0.55 5.86 -10.40
N LEU A 55 -0.11 5.47 -11.61
CA LEU A 55 -0.98 4.99 -12.68
C LEU A 55 -0.58 3.57 -13.09
N GLY A 56 -1.51 2.63 -13.03
CA GLY A 56 -1.24 1.25 -13.40
C GLY A 56 -2.30 0.27 -12.89
N ALA A 57 -1.92 -0.99 -12.85
CA ALA A 57 -2.74 -2.07 -12.35
C ALA A 57 -2.32 -2.47 -10.93
N ASN A 58 -3.26 -2.46 -10.01
CA ASN A 58 -3.10 -2.91 -8.63
C ASN A 58 -4.44 -3.40 -8.07
N VAL A 59 -4.41 -4.04 -6.93
CA VAL A 59 -5.60 -4.36 -6.13
C VAL A 59 -5.56 -3.58 -4.80
N PRO A 60 -6.66 -3.44 -4.07
CA PRO A 60 -6.67 -2.74 -2.78
C PRO A 60 -5.56 -3.26 -1.86
N PHE A 61 -4.75 -2.33 -1.34
CA PHE A 61 -3.64 -2.60 -0.43
C PHE A 61 -2.59 -3.60 -0.95
N GLY A 62 -2.50 -3.82 -2.26
CA GLY A 62 -1.57 -4.78 -2.87
C GLY A 62 -0.11 -4.35 -2.72
N TYR A 63 0.79 -5.34 -2.60
CA TYR A 63 2.25 -5.15 -2.64
C TYR A 63 2.73 -4.79 -4.04
N VAL A 64 2.05 -5.29 -5.08
CA VAL A 64 2.36 -5.00 -6.48
C VAL A 64 1.52 -3.83 -6.97
N GLN A 65 2.20 -2.79 -7.46
CA GLN A 65 1.68 -1.68 -8.24
C GLN A 65 2.35 -1.73 -9.61
N LEU A 66 1.77 -2.50 -10.54
CA LEU A 66 2.31 -2.76 -11.86
C LEU A 66 1.89 -1.66 -12.84
N GLY A 67 2.84 -0.87 -13.31
CA GLY A 67 2.51 0.26 -14.17
C GLY A 67 3.66 0.76 -15.02
N PRO A 68 3.35 1.70 -15.94
CA PRO A 68 4.35 2.40 -16.71
C PRO A 68 5.32 3.15 -15.83
N THR A 69 6.60 3.05 -16.15
CA THR A 69 7.68 3.79 -15.53
C THR A 69 8.31 4.71 -16.57
N GLU A 70 8.43 5.98 -16.24
CA GLU A 70 9.02 7.03 -17.06
C GLU A 70 10.39 7.45 -16.51
N PRO A 71 11.27 8.09 -17.32
CA PRO A 71 12.50 8.66 -16.82
C PRO A 71 12.24 9.73 -15.74
N SER A 72 12.98 9.70 -14.63
CA SER A 72 12.87 10.75 -13.60
C SER A 72 13.35 12.09 -14.15
N ARG A 73 12.43 13.03 -14.41
CA ARG A 73 12.74 14.37 -14.91
C ARG A 73 12.67 15.46 -13.85
N GLY A 74 12.39 15.08 -12.60
CA GLY A 74 12.29 16.00 -11.48
C GLY A 74 11.34 15.50 -10.39
N TRP A 75 10.99 16.39 -9.48
CA TRP A 75 10.19 16.04 -8.31
C TRP A 75 8.80 15.48 -8.65
N ASP A 76 8.16 16.01 -9.70
CA ASP A 76 6.81 15.57 -10.08
C ASP A 76 6.74 14.14 -10.65
N TRP A 77 7.89 13.54 -10.99
CA TRP A 77 8.00 12.15 -11.48
C TRP A 77 8.21 11.12 -10.35
N CYS A 78 8.04 11.49 -9.10
CA CYS A 78 8.36 10.62 -7.98
C CYS A 78 7.45 9.38 -7.84
N SER A 79 6.27 9.35 -8.48
CA SER A 79 5.45 8.14 -8.61
C SER A 79 5.88 7.22 -9.77
N GLY A 80 6.88 7.64 -10.57
CA GLY A 80 7.32 6.93 -11.77
C GLY A 80 6.50 7.19 -13.02
N TYR A 81 5.43 7.97 -12.94
CA TYR A 81 4.58 8.39 -14.05
C TYR A 81 4.14 9.83 -13.87
N HIS A 82 4.20 10.63 -14.94
CA HIS A 82 3.64 11.97 -14.98
C HIS A 82 2.91 12.24 -16.30
N HIS A 83 1.66 12.66 -16.25
CA HIS A 83 0.79 12.80 -17.41
C HIS A 83 1.32 13.74 -18.52
N SER A 84 2.31 14.56 -18.27
CA SER A 84 2.94 15.41 -19.30
C SER A 84 4.09 14.74 -20.05
N ASP A 85 4.56 13.57 -19.60
CA ASP A 85 5.63 12.83 -20.29
C ASP A 85 5.04 11.94 -21.40
N SER A 86 5.88 11.50 -22.29
CA SER A 86 5.51 10.60 -23.41
C SER A 86 6.58 9.55 -23.65
N VAL A 87 7.43 9.29 -22.65
CA VAL A 87 8.55 8.34 -22.73
C VAL A 87 8.38 7.26 -21.66
N LEU A 88 8.47 6.00 -22.07
CA LEU A 88 8.50 4.85 -21.16
C LEU A 88 9.89 4.24 -21.12
N ILE A 89 10.32 3.81 -19.95
CA ILE A 89 11.56 3.03 -19.71
C ILE A 89 11.25 1.59 -19.26
N GLY A 90 10.00 1.26 -19.01
CA GLY A 90 9.54 -0.08 -18.67
C GLY A 90 8.18 -0.09 -17.97
N PHE A 91 7.75 -1.30 -17.60
CA PHE A 91 6.58 -1.55 -16.76
C PHE A 91 7.06 -2.20 -15.46
N GLY A 92 7.25 -1.37 -14.44
CA GLY A 92 7.74 -1.78 -13.12
C GLY A 92 6.65 -2.37 -12.24
N HIS A 93 7.03 -3.23 -11.29
CA HIS A 93 6.09 -3.92 -10.38
C HIS A 93 5.82 -3.17 -9.09
N GLN A 94 6.58 -2.13 -8.76
CA GLN A 94 6.43 -1.38 -7.53
C GLN A 94 6.56 0.12 -7.75
N HIS A 95 5.59 0.87 -7.26
CA HIS A 95 5.51 2.33 -7.34
C HIS A 95 4.97 2.90 -6.04
N LEU A 96 5.38 4.12 -5.70
CA LEU A 96 4.76 4.92 -4.65
C LEU A 96 3.60 5.74 -5.23
N SER A 97 2.64 6.09 -4.40
CA SER A 97 1.50 6.94 -4.78
C SER A 97 1.24 7.99 -3.72
N GLY A 98 1.11 9.25 -4.13
CA GLY A 98 0.81 10.38 -3.26
C GLY A 98 1.99 10.84 -2.39
N THR A 99 3.19 10.33 -2.62
CA THR A 99 4.41 10.72 -1.88
C THR A 99 5.19 11.79 -2.63
N GLY A 100 5.90 12.65 -1.91
CA GLY A 100 6.81 13.65 -2.50
C GLY A 100 8.24 13.13 -2.67
N ILE A 101 8.45 11.82 -2.68
CA ILE A 101 9.76 11.16 -2.80
C ILE A 101 9.67 10.08 -3.89
N GLY A 102 10.63 10.07 -4.81
CA GLY A 102 10.79 8.99 -5.78
C GLY A 102 11.64 7.86 -5.21
N ASP A 103 11.09 6.66 -5.24
CA ASP A 103 11.74 5.41 -4.83
C ASP A 103 11.07 4.23 -5.54
N LEU A 104 11.61 3.01 -5.38
CA LEU A 104 11.11 1.79 -6.00
C LEU A 104 11.35 1.74 -7.53
N GLY A 105 10.40 1.21 -8.31
CA GLY A 105 10.55 0.98 -9.76
C GLY A 105 11.13 -0.39 -10.09
N ASP A 106 10.95 -1.35 -9.18
CA ASP A 106 11.58 -2.67 -9.24
C ASP A 106 11.03 -3.54 -10.36
N VAL A 107 11.93 -4.36 -10.92
CA VAL A 107 11.61 -5.45 -11.86
C VAL A 107 10.77 -4.94 -13.05
N ALA A 108 11.40 -4.12 -13.90
CA ALA A 108 10.75 -3.51 -15.05
C ALA A 108 11.00 -4.31 -16.34
N PHE A 109 9.90 -4.60 -17.07
CA PHE A 109 9.96 -5.18 -18.41
C PHE A 109 9.64 -4.13 -19.47
N LEU A 110 10.47 -4.04 -20.51
CA LEU A 110 10.28 -3.14 -21.63
C LEU A 110 10.19 -3.97 -22.93
N PRO A 111 9.09 -3.92 -23.72
CA PRO A 111 9.06 -4.53 -25.05
C PRO A 111 9.96 -3.73 -25.99
N VAL A 112 10.80 -4.41 -26.77
CA VAL A 112 11.79 -3.76 -27.63
C VAL A 112 11.87 -4.41 -29.02
N THR A 113 12.39 -3.66 -30.00
CA THR A 113 12.80 -4.20 -31.30
C THR A 113 14.32 -4.31 -31.42
N ASP A 114 15.05 -3.57 -30.61
CA ASP A 114 16.51 -3.59 -30.46
C ASP A 114 16.89 -3.75 -29.00
N ALA A 115 17.78 -4.70 -28.72
CA ALA A 115 18.26 -4.97 -27.37
C ALA A 115 18.91 -3.75 -26.66
N ASN A 116 19.41 -2.79 -27.42
CA ASN A 116 19.99 -1.54 -26.89
C ASN A 116 18.95 -0.48 -26.56
N GLN A 117 17.71 -0.66 -26.99
CA GLN A 117 16.62 0.28 -26.71
C GLN A 117 16.39 0.39 -25.21
N LYS A 118 16.32 1.63 -24.70
CA LYS A 118 16.13 1.95 -23.28
C LYS A 118 14.84 2.73 -23.02
N GLU A 119 14.31 3.35 -24.04
CA GLU A 119 13.16 4.25 -23.98
C GLU A 119 12.23 4.00 -25.15
N ILE A 120 10.93 4.17 -24.95
CA ILE A 120 9.89 4.05 -25.96
C ILE A 120 8.97 5.26 -25.86
N LEU A 121 8.68 5.86 -27.02
CA LEU A 121 7.66 6.89 -27.11
C LEU A 121 6.26 6.26 -27.07
N PHE A 122 5.35 6.87 -26.31
CA PHE A 122 3.95 6.49 -26.26
C PHE A 122 3.02 7.71 -26.30
N SER A 123 1.74 7.47 -26.42
CA SER A 123 0.71 8.50 -26.39
C SER A 123 -0.39 8.17 -25.38
N HIS A 124 -0.76 9.13 -24.56
CA HIS A 124 -1.87 9.00 -23.61
C HIS A 124 -3.23 8.73 -24.28
N ALA A 125 -3.39 9.10 -25.56
CA ALA A 125 -4.57 8.74 -26.35
C ALA A 125 -4.70 7.22 -26.59
N ASN A 126 -3.59 6.50 -26.48
CA ASN A 126 -3.53 5.05 -26.68
C ASN A 126 -3.56 4.25 -25.36
N GLU A 127 -3.75 4.94 -24.23
CA GLU A 127 -3.86 4.30 -22.92
C GLU A 127 -5.32 4.00 -22.56
N ASN A 128 -5.54 2.85 -21.96
CA ASN A 128 -6.78 2.48 -21.29
C ASN A 128 -6.48 2.08 -19.85
N VAL A 129 -7.05 2.82 -18.88
CA VAL A 129 -6.77 2.59 -17.46
C VAL A 129 -8.06 2.57 -16.65
N ARG A 130 -8.16 1.62 -15.74
CA ARG A 130 -9.22 1.49 -14.73
C ARG A 130 -8.67 0.73 -13.53
N PRO A 131 -9.33 0.73 -12.38
CA PRO A 131 -8.88 -0.06 -11.24
C PRO A 131 -8.57 -1.50 -11.62
N GLY A 132 -7.39 -1.99 -11.24
CA GLY A 132 -6.92 -3.35 -11.53
C GLY A 132 -6.44 -3.62 -12.96
N TYR A 133 -6.47 -2.63 -13.85
CA TYR A 133 -6.09 -2.83 -15.25
C TYR A 133 -5.45 -1.58 -15.87
N TYR A 134 -4.39 -1.81 -16.62
CA TYR A 134 -3.76 -0.80 -17.48
C TYR A 134 -3.48 -1.41 -18.87
N ALA A 135 -3.64 -0.63 -19.93
CA ALA A 135 -3.20 -1.02 -21.26
C ALA A 135 -2.72 0.17 -22.06
N VAL A 136 -1.78 -0.09 -22.98
CA VAL A 136 -1.28 0.92 -23.92
C VAL A 136 -0.91 0.29 -25.25
N LYS A 137 -1.25 0.98 -26.35
CA LYS A 137 -0.74 0.65 -27.69
C LYS A 137 0.52 1.44 -27.95
N LEU A 138 1.65 0.74 -28.01
CA LEU A 138 2.92 1.26 -28.46
C LEU A 138 3.02 1.17 -29.98
N GLN A 139 3.66 2.15 -30.62
CA GLN A 139 3.80 2.18 -32.08
C GLN A 139 5.16 1.65 -32.54
N GLN A 140 6.19 1.89 -31.74
CA GLN A 140 7.56 1.42 -31.99
C GLN A 140 8.19 0.98 -30.66
N PRO A 141 8.20 -0.37 -30.36
CA PRO A 141 7.65 -1.47 -31.18
C PRO A 141 6.13 -1.41 -31.33
N ASN A 142 5.59 -2.00 -32.39
CA ASN A 142 4.15 -2.15 -32.59
C ASN A 142 3.61 -3.25 -31.66
N VAL A 143 3.32 -2.90 -30.41
CA VAL A 143 2.90 -3.84 -29.36
C VAL A 143 1.67 -3.30 -28.60
N TRP A 144 0.69 -4.15 -28.37
CA TRP A 144 -0.36 -3.91 -27.39
C TRP A 144 0.09 -4.51 -26.06
N VAL A 145 0.26 -3.66 -25.04
CA VAL A 145 0.64 -4.06 -23.69
C VAL A 145 -0.59 -3.99 -22.79
N GLU A 146 -0.84 -5.03 -22.01
CA GLU A 146 -1.91 -5.09 -21.05
C GLU A 146 -1.36 -5.61 -19.71
N LEU A 147 -1.76 -4.98 -18.62
CA LEU A 147 -1.29 -5.24 -17.27
C LEU A 147 -2.49 -5.47 -16.34
N THR A 148 -2.37 -6.46 -15.45
CA THR A 148 -3.22 -6.63 -14.28
C THR A 148 -2.38 -7.15 -13.12
N ALA A 149 -2.92 -7.15 -11.91
CA ALA A 149 -2.19 -7.55 -10.73
C ALA A 149 -3.10 -8.23 -9.70
N THR A 150 -2.49 -9.04 -8.85
CA THR A 150 -3.01 -9.50 -7.57
C THR A 150 -2.26 -8.81 -6.43
N GLN A 151 -2.41 -9.27 -5.18
CA GLN A 151 -1.72 -8.63 -4.06
C GLN A 151 -0.20 -8.69 -4.18
N ARG A 152 0.36 -9.82 -4.68
CA ARG A 152 1.82 -10.08 -4.67
C ARG A 152 2.36 -10.45 -6.04
N ALA A 153 1.52 -10.45 -7.07
CA ALA A 153 1.96 -10.83 -8.41
C ALA A 153 1.40 -9.90 -9.49
N GLY A 154 2.24 -9.62 -10.50
CA GLY A 154 1.85 -8.94 -11.72
C GLY A 154 1.57 -9.92 -12.84
N PHE A 155 0.65 -9.59 -13.74
CA PHE A 155 0.36 -10.36 -14.93
C PHE A 155 0.33 -9.42 -16.14
N GLN A 156 1.19 -9.68 -17.10
CA GLN A 156 1.42 -8.84 -18.27
C GLN A 156 1.14 -9.64 -19.55
N ARG A 157 0.53 -8.99 -20.54
CA ARG A 157 0.27 -9.56 -21.86
C ARG A 157 0.82 -8.62 -22.93
N TYR A 158 1.68 -9.14 -23.79
CA TYR A 158 2.30 -8.44 -24.90
C TYR A 158 1.82 -9.05 -26.22
N THR A 159 1.04 -8.32 -26.99
CA THR A 159 0.58 -8.73 -28.31
C THR A 159 1.34 -7.93 -29.36
N PHE A 160 2.31 -8.56 -30.00
CA PHE A 160 3.14 -7.94 -31.03
C PHE A 160 2.35 -7.81 -32.33
N GLY A 161 2.61 -6.75 -33.09
CA GLY A 161 2.00 -6.55 -34.42
C GLY A 161 2.49 -7.56 -35.46
N ALA A 162 1.74 -7.71 -36.56
CA ALA A 162 2.06 -8.66 -37.61
C ALA A 162 3.39 -8.34 -38.34
N ASP A 163 3.91 -7.14 -38.18
CA ASP A 163 5.19 -6.67 -38.70
C ASP A 163 6.37 -7.05 -37.80
N ALA A 164 6.15 -7.53 -36.62
CA ALA A 164 7.21 -7.89 -35.68
C ALA A 164 7.92 -9.17 -36.10
N GLN A 165 9.26 -9.11 -36.20
CA GLN A 165 10.10 -10.25 -36.51
C GLN A 165 10.38 -11.15 -35.30
N GLN A 166 10.39 -10.57 -34.13
CA GLN A 166 10.62 -11.25 -32.83
C GLN A 166 9.80 -10.60 -31.71
N ALA A 167 9.34 -11.41 -30.81
CA ALA A 167 8.75 -10.93 -29.55
C ALA A 167 9.87 -10.79 -28.51
N GLN A 168 10.28 -9.55 -28.23
CA GLN A 168 11.41 -9.26 -27.37
C GLN A 168 11.01 -8.38 -26.20
N LEU A 169 11.50 -8.74 -25.01
CA LEU A 169 11.44 -7.91 -23.80
C LEU A 169 12.85 -7.71 -23.25
N VAL A 170 13.10 -6.56 -22.66
CA VAL A 170 14.25 -6.33 -21.79
C VAL A 170 13.77 -6.26 -20.36
N LEU A 171 14.31 -7.12 -19.49
CA LEU A 171 14.25 -6.96 -18.05
C LEU A 171 15.38 -6.01 -17.63
N ASP A 172 15.04 -4.92 -16.94
CA ASP A 172 16.02 -4.01 -16.37
C ASP A 172 15.92 -4.03 -14.83
N LEU A 173 17.00 -4.50 -14.18
CA LEU A 173 17.13 -4.54 -12.71
C LEU A 173 17.99 -3.40 -12.17
N LYS A 174 18.55 -2.56 -13.04
CA LYS A 174 19.34 -1.39 -12.63
C LYS A 174 18.48 -0.14 -12.45
N GLN A 175 17.41 -0.06 -13.22
CA GLN A 175 16.49 1.07 -13.23
C GLN A 175 15.78 1.22 -11.89
N GLY A 176 15.62 2.45 -11.41
CA GLY A 176 14.83 2.84 -10.25
C GLY A 176 14.17 4.20 -10.48
N ILE A 177 13.27 4.60 -9.59
CA ILE A 177 12.56 5.89 -9.63
C ILE A 177 13.23 6.85 -8.67
N GLY A 178 13.53 8.07 -9.12
CA GLY A 178 14.02 9.16 -8.27
C GLY A 178 15.35 8.84 -7.59
N TRP A 179 15.32 8.61 -6.29
CA TRP A 179 16.54 8.36 -5.49
C TRP A 179 16.92 6.88 -5.40
N ASP A 180 16.06 5.99 -5.86
CA ASP A 180 16.36 4.56 -5.85
C ASP A 180 17.56 4.24 -6.74
N ALA A 181 18.54 3.53 -6.20
CA ALA A 181 19.73 3.09 -6.89
C ALA A 181 20.02 1.62 -6.56
N ALA A 182 19.99 0.77 -7.57
CA ALA A 182 20.33 -0.64 -7.43
C ALA A 182 21.77 -0.80 -6.93
N LYS A 183 21.96 -1.65 -5.91
CA LYS A 183 23.25 -1.98 -5.28
C LYS A 183 23.70 -3.38 -5.60
N ASP A 184 22.76 -4.30 -5.66
CA ASP A 184 22.98 -5.69 -6.01
C ASP A 184 21.77 -6.21 -6.79
N TYR A 185 22.02 -6.94 -7.86
CA TYR A 185 20.99 -7.50 -8.71
C TYR A 185 21.52 -8.70 -9.47
N ASN A 186 20.72 -9.71 -9.60
CA ASN A 186 21.07 -10.88 -10.42
C ASN A 186 19.82 -11.62 -10.90
N VAL A 187 20.00 -12.42 -11.95
CA VAL A 187 19.06 -13.47 -12.36
C VAL A 187 19.74 -14.80 -12.09
N ASP A 188 19.28 -15.47 -11.04
CA ASP A 188 19.99 -16.64 -10.47
C ASP A 188 19.57 -17.96 -11.11
N LYS A 189 18.31 -18.04 -11.56
CA LYS A 189 17.72 -19.25 -12.14
C LYS A 189 17.03 -18.93 -13.45
N ILE A 190 17.40 -19.64 -14.52
CA ILE A 190 16.82 -19.50 -15.85
C ILE A 190 16.50 -20.89 -16.38
N THR A 191 15.25 -21.08 -16.83
CA THR A 191 14.82 -22.23 -17.63
C THR A 191 14.25 -21.75 -18.97
N SER A 192 13.71 -22.64 -19.78
CA SER A 192 13.04 -22.26 -21.01
C SER A 192 11.76 -21.44 -20.81
N THR A 193 11.15 -21.46 -19.63
CA THR A 193 9.86 -20.79 -19.35
C THR A 193 9.84 -20.03 -18.04
N THR A 194 10.94 -19.99 -17.28
CA THR A 194 10.99 -19.29 -16.00
C THR A 194 12.30 -18.53 -15.83
N MET A 195 12.27 -17.49 -15.02
CA MET A 195 13.45 -16.83 -14.48
C MET A 195 13.18 -16.33 -13.07
N ALA A 196 14.21 -16.35 -12.22
CA ALA A 196 14.13 -15.85 -10.86
C ALA A 196 15.40 -15.06 -10.51
N GLY A 197 15.26 -14.13 -9.58
CA GLY A 197 16.39 -13.30 -9.16
C GLY A 197 16.00 -12.28 -8.12
N HIS A 198 16.86 -11.29 -7.98
CA HIS A 198 16.67 -10.22 -7.00
C HIS A 198 17.17 -8.87 -7.52
N ARG A 199 16.68 -7.83 -6.89
CA ARG A 199 17.14 -6.46 -6.97
C ARG A 199 17.17 -5.86 -5.59
N PHE A 200 18.36 -5.51 -5.11
CA PHE A 200 18.55 -4.79 -3.86
C PHE A 200 18.96 -3.36 -4.15
N SER A 201 18.33 -2.43 -3.49
CA SER A 201 18.52 -1.01 -3.76
C SER A 201 18.66 -0.19 -2.50
N LYS A 202 19.11 1.03 -2.68
CA LYS A 202 19.16 2.07 -1.68
C LYS A 202 18.68 3.37 -2.30
N GLY A 203 17.66 3.89 -1.73
CA GLY A 203 17.09 5.20 -2.03
C GLY A 203 16.64 5.86 -0.75
N TRP A 204 15.41 6.25 -0.68
CA TRP A 204 14.75 6.68 0.54
C TRP A 204 14.60 5.50 1.53
N ALA A 205 14.19 4.34 1.04
CA ALA A 205 14.42 3.08 1.75
C ALA A 205 15.92 2.75 1.74
N ASN A 206 16.54 2.66 2.92
CA ASN A 206 18.01 2.54 3.03
C ASN A 206 18.56 1.18 2.58
N ASP A 207 17.77 0.12 2.66
CA ASP A 207 18.15 -1.25 2.32
C ASP A 207 16.92 -2.04 1.85
N GLN A 208 16.47 -1.77 0.63
CA GLN A 208 15.34 -2.47 0.03
C GLN A 208 15.78 -3.81 -0.54
N LYS A 209 14.96 -4.83 -0.31
CA LYS A 209 15.13 -6.18 -0.87
C LYS A 209 13.90 -6.54 -1.69
N ALA A 210 14.09 -6.67 -3.01
CA ALA A 210 13.08 -7.15 -3.92
C ALA A 210 13.56 -8.44 -4.58
N PHE A 211 12.82 -9.52 -4.39
CA PHE A 211 13.00 -10.80 -5.07
C PHE A 211 11.84 -11.01 -6.02
N PHE A 212 12.12 -11.67 -7.13
CA PHE A 212 11.09 -11.99 -8.11
C PHE A 212 11.22 -13.42 -8.64
N PHE A 213 10.08 -13.93 -9.11
CA PHE A 213 9.98 -15.15 -9.91
C PHE A 213 9.02 -14.88 -11.07
N ALA A 214 9.50 -15.03 -12.29
CA ALA A 214 8.71 -14.81 -13.51
C ALA A 214 8.49 -16.10 -14.28
N GLU A 215 7.26 -16.30 -14.78
CA GLU A 215 6.89 -17.37 -15.72
C GLU A 215 6.44 -16.79 -17.06
N PHE A 216 6.82 -17.46 -18.13
CA PHE A 216 6.48 -17.12 -19.52
C PHE A 216 5.53 -18.15 -20.12
N SER A 217 4.52 -17.71 -20.85
CA SER A 217 3.51 -18.58 -21.47
C SER A 217 4.02 -19.47 -22.60
N GLN A 218 5.24 -19.25 -23.04
CA GLN A 218 5.92 -20.00 -24.10
C GLN A 218 7.43 -20.03 -23.81
N PRO A 219 8.19 -20.93 -24.46
CA PRO A 219 9.64 -20.96 -24.32
C PRO A 219 10.28 -19.61 -24.69
N VAL A 220 11.27 -19.23 -23.91
CA VAL A 220 12.07 -18.01 -24.12
C VAL A 220 13.56 -18.33 -24.11
N THR A 221 14.34 -17.52 -24.84
CA THR A 221 15.79 -17.46 -24.68
C THR A 221 16.15 -16.20 -23.92
N VAL A 222 16.92 -16.35 -22.84
CA VAL A 222 17.37 -15.23 -22.00
C VAL A 222 18.85 -15.00 -22.22
N LYS A 223 19.26 -13.77 -22.56
CA LYS A 223 20.65 -13.37 -22.80
C LYS A 223 21.00 -12.16 -21.94
N PRO A 224 22.09 -12.19 -21.16
CA PRO A 224 22.56 -11.00 -20.45
C PRO A 224 23.05 -9.95 -21.47
N LEU A 225 22.64 -8.70 -21.26
CA LEU A 225 23.10 -7.53 -22.02
C LEU A 225 24.21 -6.76 -21.30
N GLY A 226 24.58 -7.20 -20.10
CA GLY A 226 25.44 -6.47 -19.16
C GLY A 226 24.68 -5.35 -18.42
N THR A 227 25.35 -4.77 -17.45
CA THR A 227 24.83 -3.60 -16.68
C THR A 227 23.43 -3.78 -16.03
N GLY A 228 23.08 -5.02 -15.64
CA GLY A 228 21.78 -5.32 -14.97
C GLY A 228 20.58 -5.46 -15.91
N ARG A 229 20.85 -5.75 -17.18
CA ARG A 229 19.80 -5.94 -18.20
C ARG A 229 19.88 -7.32 -18.84
N TRP A 230 18.72 -7.90 -19.16
CA TRP A 230 18.58 -9.21 -19.82
C TRP A 230 17.58 -9.09 -20.96
N LEU A 231 18.00 -9.57 -22.15
CA LEU A 231 17.13 -9.72 -23.30
C LEU A 231 16.39 -11.06 -23.20
N ILE A 232 15.09 -11.02 -23.34
CA ILE A 232 14.18 -12.15 -23.35
C ILE A 232 13.56 -12.23 -24.75
N VAL A 233 13.76 -13.33 -25.44
CA VAL A 233 13.23 -13.55 -26.81
C VAL A 233 12.29 -14.74 -26.77
N ALA A 234 11.03 -14.51 -27.07
CA ALA A 234 10.02 -15.57 -27.12
C ALA A 234 10.14 -16.42 -28.39
N ALA A 235 9.78 -17.69 -28.29
CA ALA A 235 9.92 -18.65 -29.41
C ALA A 235 8.95 -18.37 -30.57
N ASP A 236 7.76 -17.83 -30.28
CA ASP A 236 6.69 -17.61 -31.26
C ASP A 236 6.11 -16.19 -31.13
N VAL A 237 6.48 -15.32 -32.12
CA VAL A 237 6.01 -13.93 -32.15
C VAL A 237 4.54 -13.81 -32.57
N THR A 238 3.95 -14.83 -33.16
CA THR A 238 2.57 -14.82 -33.66
C THR A 238 1.55 -14.98 -32.54
N LYS A 239 2.00 -15.43 -31.37
CA LYS A 239 1.17 -15.58 -30.16
C LYS A 239 1.48 -14.46 -29.14
N PRO A 240 0.48 -14.01 -28.39
CA PRO A 240 0.75 -13.11 -27.28
C PRO A 240 1.74 -13.75 -26.30
N LEU A 241 2.76 -13.00 -25.90
CA LEU A 241 3.65 -13.38 -24.82
C LEU A 241 3.01 -12.91 -23.49
N LEU A 242 2.66 -13.88 -22.64
CA LEU A 242 2.19 -13.59 -21.30
C LEU A 242 3.34 -13.79 -20.31
N VAL A 243 3.46 -12.88 -19.35
CA VAL A 243 4.46 -12.91 -18.28
C VAL A 243 3.77 -12.75 -16.95
N LYS A 244 3.92 -13.72 -16.07
CA LYS A 244 3.48 -13.64 -14.67
C LYS A 244 4.71 -13.43 -13.79
N THR A 245 4.65 -12.48 -12.86
CA THR A 245 5.77 -12.16 -11.98
C THR A 245 5.32 -12.09 -10.53
N GLY A 246 5.72 -13.06 -9.72
CA GLY A 246 5.58 -12.99 -8.28
C GLY A 246 6.68 -12.12 -7.67
N MET A 247 6.34 -11.37 -6.64
CA MET A 247 7.25 -10.50 -5.90
C MET A 247 7.28 -10.91 -4.41
N SER A 248 8.46 -10.75 -3.78
CA SER A 248 8.65 -10.98 -2.34
C SER A 248 9.78 -10.09 -1.81
N ALA A 249 9.71 -9.72 -0.53
CA ALA A 249 10.83 -9.09 0.18
C ALA A 249 11.71 -10.11 0.91
N VAL A 250 11.39 -11.40 0.83
CA VAL A 250 12.04 -12.48 1.58
C VAL A 250 12.98 -13.30 0.72
N SER A 251 12.47 -13.93 -0.34
CA SER A 251 13.27 -14.75 -1.26
C SER A 251 12.57 -14.96 -2.61
N SER A 252 13.30 -15.45 -3.61
CA SER A 252 12.74 -15.82 -4.92
C SER A 252 11.83 -17.05 -4.83
N GLU A 253 12.06 -17.96 -3.89
CA GLU A 253 11.20 -19.09 -3.58
C GLU A 253 9.84 -18.61 -3.06
N ASN A 254 9.83 -17.61 -2.17
CA ASN A 254 8.59 -17.00 -1.69
C ASN A 254 7.88 -16.22 -2.81
N ALA A 255 8.61 -15.55 -3.68
CA ALA A 255 8.03 -14.92 -4.87
C ALA A 255 7.34 -15.95 -5.77
N GLN A 256 7.94 -17.14 -5.94
CA GLN A 256 7.32 -18.27 -6.64
C GLN A 256 6.06 -18.76 -5.95
N LEU A 257 6.08 -18.93 -4.62
CA LEU A 257 4.91 -19.34 -3.83
C LEU A 257 3.76 -18.34 -3.97
N ASN A 258 4.06 -17.04 -3.89
CA ASN A 258 3.09 -15.97 -4.08
C ASN A 258 2.42 -16.07 -5.45
N LEU A 259 3.23 -16.21 -6.51
CA LEU A 259 2.74 -16.35 -7.86
C LEU A 259 1.83 -17.58 -8.04
N GLN A 260 2.30 -18.74 -7.61
CA GLN A 260 1.57 -20.01 -7.75
C GLN A 260 0.24 -19.99 -6.98
N LYS A 261 0.21 -19.31 -5.83
CA LYS A 261 -1.00 -19.21 -5.02
C LYS A 261 -2.01 -18.23 -5.62
N GLU A 262 -1.55 -17.09 -6.15
CA GLU A 262 -2.43 -16.00 -6.56
C GLU A 262 -2.79 -16.06 -8.05
N ILE A 263 -1.89 -16.57 -8.94
CA ILE A 263 -2.12 -16.72 -10.37
C ILE A 263 -1.70 -18.12 -10.84
N PRO A 264 -2.43 -19.17 -10.45
CA PRO A 264 -2.05 -20.56 -10.80
C PRO A 264 -2.19 -20.86 -12.30
N GLY A 265 -3.06 -20.17 -13.01
CA GLY A 265 -3.37 -20.38 -14.43
C GLY A 265 -2.84 -19.29 -15.35
N TRP A 266 -3.26 -19.36 -16.62
CA TRP A 266 -2.89 -18.41 -17.66
C TRP A 266 -4.09 -17.60 -18.21
N ASP A 267 -5.23 -17.63 -17.51
CA ASP A 267 -6.39 -16.83 -17.91
C ASP A 267 -6.22 -15.37 -17.45
N PHE A 268 -5.63 -14.57 -18.33
CA PHE A 268 -5.44 -13.14 -18.10
C PHE A 268 -6.74 -12.39 -17.84
N ARG A 269 -7.83 -12.78 -18.55
CA ARG A 269 -9.13 -12.09 -18.40
C ARG A 269 -9.76 -12.37 -17.06
N GLN A 270 -9.59 -13.59 -16.53
CA GLN A 270 -10.09 -13.93 -15.21
C GLN A 270 -9.38 -13.07 -14.13
N VAL A 271 -8.04 -12.94 -14.18
CA VAL A 271 -7.31 -12.10 -13.21
C VAL A 271 -7.74 -10.64 -13.30
N VAL A 272 -8.00 -10.11 -14.50
CA VAL A 272 -8.57 -8.77 -14.68
C VAL A 272 -9.95 -8.64 -14.02
N ALA A 273 -10.80 -9.64 -14.17
CA ALA A 273 -12.14 -9.65 -13.56
C ALA A 273 -12.07 -9.74 -12.02
N ASP A 274 -11.18 -10.59 -11.50
CA ASP A 274 -10.95 -10.73 -10.05
C ASP A 274 -10.43 -9.43 -9.42
N ALA A 275 -9.53 -8.72 -10.12
CA ALA A 275 -9.04 -7.43 -9.67
C ALA A 275 -10.14 -6.35 -9.67
N ASP A 276 -11.00 -6.32 -10.69
CA ASP A 276 -12.16 -5.42 -10.74
C ASP A 276 -13.16 -5.73 -9.61
N GLU A 277 -13.42 -7.01 -9.34
CA GLU A 277 -14.29 -7.45 -8.24
C GLU A 277 -13.71 -7.04 -6.87
N ALA A 278 -12.40 -7.22 -6.66
CA ALA A 278 -11.72 -6.79 -5.44
C ALA A 278 -11.89 -5.29 -5.20
N TRP A 279 -11.75 -4.46 -6.22
CA TRP A 279 -11.99 -3.03 -6.14
C TRP A 279 -13.45 -2.70 -5.89
N ASN A 280 -14.39 -3.33 -6.59
CA ASN A 280 -15.83 -3.11 -6.39
C ASN A 280 -16.26 -3.44 -4.97
N LYS A 281 -15.73 -4.53 -4.38
CA LYS A 281 -15.99 -4.92 -2.99
C LYS A 281 -15.57 -3.85 -2.00
N GLU A 282 -14.38 -3.28 -2.16
CA GLU A 282 -13.86 -2.26 -1.26
C GLU A 282 -14.59 -0.91 -1.44
N LEU A 283 -14.84 -0.50 -2.68
CA LEU A 283 -15.58 0.72 -2.99
C LEU A 283 -17.03 0.68 -2.49
N ALA A 284 -17.65 -0.50 -2.48
CA ALA A 284 -19.01 -0.69 -1.99
C ALA A 284 -19.19 -0.52 -0.48
N LYS A 285 -18.09 -0.43 0.29
CA LYS A 285 -18.15 -0.16 1.74
C LYS A 285 -18.74 1.22 2.06
N VAL A 286 -18.69 2.15 1.10
CA VAL A 286 -19.36 3.45 1.21
C VAL A 286 -20.15 3.74 -0.07
N ASN A 287 -21.45 3.87 0.06
CA ASN A 287 -22.36 4.19 -1.05
C ASN A 287 -22.83 5.62 -0.93
N ILE A 288 -22.71 6.39 -2.03
CA ILE A 288 -23.21 7.75 -2.10
C ILE A 288 -24.34 7.87 -3.12
N GLU A 289 -25.33 8.66 -2.79
CA GLU A 289 -26.42 9.05 -3.71
C GLU A 289 -26.20 10.49 -4.14
N THR A 290 -25.99 10.71 -5.42
CA THR A 290 -25.83 12.03 -6.02
C THR A 290 -26.20 11.99 -7.51
N ASN A 291 -26.82 13.06 -8.00
CA ASN A 291 -27.08 13.28 -9.42
C ASN A 291 -25.88 13.94 -10.13
N ASP A 292 -24.91 14.47 -9.36
CA ASP A 292 -23.69 15.07 -9.91
C ASP A 292 -22.64 13.99 -10.22
N SER A 293 -22.42 13.75 -11.51
CA SER A 293 -21.46 12.77 -12.01
C SER A 293 -20.00 13.15 -11.68
N VAL A 294 -19.69 14.43 -11.54
CA VAL A 294 -18.35 14.92 -11.18
C VAL A 294 -18.04 14.59 -9.72
N SER A 295 -18.94 14.96 -8.81
CA SER A 295 -18.80 14.63 -7.38
C SER A 295 -18.70 13.12 -7.16
N ARG A 296 -19.50 12.31 -7.87
CA ARG A 296 -19.42 10.85 -7.80
C ARG A 296 -18.06 10.34 -8.23
N ARG A 297 -17.53 10.84 -9.34
CA ARG A 297 -16.19 10.48 -9.84
C ARG A 297 -15.11 10.87 -8.85
N ILE A 298 -15.13 12.08 -8.33
CA ILE A 298 -14.17 12.57 -7.33
C ILE A 298 -14.20 11.66 -6.09
N PHE A 299 -15.39 11.35 -5.57
CA PHE A 299 -15.56 10.54 -4.38
C PHE A 299 -14.96 9.13 -4.55
N TYR A 300 -15.37 8.38 -5.58
CA TYR A 300 -14.88 7.02 -5.78
C TYR A 300 -13.41 6.99 -6.19
N THR A 301 -12.89 8.01 -6.87
CA THR A 301 -11.46 8.12 -7.15
C THR A 301 -10.67 8.42 -5.88
N ALA A 302 -11.15 9.27 -4.99
CA ALA A 302 -10.51 9.51 -3.69
C ALA A 302 -10.51 8.25 -2.82
N MET A 303 -11.61 7.50 -2.79
CA MET A 303 -11.64 6.18 -2.12
C MET A 303 -10.61 5.21 -2.72
N TYR A 304 -10.53 5.11 -4.04
CA TYR A 304 -9.52 4.29 -4.73
C TYR A 304 -8.11 4.68 -4.29
N HIS A 305 -7.76 5.97 -4.30
CA HIS A 305 -6.44 6.44 -3.88
C HIS A 305 -6.14 6.13 -2.41
N SER A 306 -7.13 6.19 -1.52
CA SER A 306 -6.95 5.89 -0.09
C SER A 306 -6.63 4.43 0.20
N MET A 307 -6.80 3.54 -0.79
CA MET A 307 -6.53 2.09 -0.68
C MET A 307 -5.32 1.63 -1.51
N THR A 308 -4.55 2.57 -2.07
CA THR A 308 -3.29 2.26 -2.76
C THR A 308 -2.17 1.97 -1.76
N ALA A 309 -2.22 2.60 -0.58
CA ALA A 309 -1.34 2.36 0.56
C ALA A 309 -2.18 2.43 1.86
N PRO A 310 -1.74 1.76 2.96
CA PRO A 310 -0.54 0.92 3.10
C PRO A 310 -0.60 -0.35 2.24
N SER A 311 0.55 -0.96 1.98
CA SER A 311 0.64 -2.16 1.15
C SER A 311 0.92 -3.41 1.98
N VAL A 312 0.35 -4.54 1.60
CA VAL A 312 0.72 -5.85 2.15
C VAL A 312 2.23 -6.06 2.01
N PHE A 313 2.86 -6.55 3.06
CA PHE A 313 4.31 -6.77 3.11
C PHE A 313 4.65 -8.10 3.80
N SER A 314 3.85 -9.11 3.56
CA SER A 314 4.09 -10.49 3.93
C SER A 314 3.74 -11.42 2.78
N ASP A 315 4.44 -12.53 2.68
CA ASP A 315 4.21 -13.56 1.69
C ASP A 315 3.02 -14.45 2.07
N VAL A 316 2.53 -15.26 1.14
CA VAL A 316 1.37 -16.14 1.36
C VAL A 316 1.59 -17.21 2.43
N ASN A 317 2.83 -17.50 2.78
CA ASN A 317 3.22 -18.38 3.89
C ASN A 317 3.36 -17.67 5.24
N GLY A 318 3.10 -16.35 5.30
CA GLY A 318 3.20 -15.53 6.50
C GLY A 318 4.59 -14.96 6.77
N GLN A 319 5.60 -15.26 5.97
CA GLN A 319 6.94 -14.69 6.12
C GLN A 319 6.98 -13.24 5.68
N TYR A 320 7.78 -12.43 6.38
CA TYR A 320 7.99 -11.02 6.01
C TYR A 320 9.37 -10.53 6.45
N ARG A 321 9.87 -9.48 5.82
CA ARG A 321 11.09 -8.79 6.25
C ARG A 321 10.74 -7.72 7.27
N GLY A 322 11.34 -7.84 8.47
CA GLY A 322 11.12 -6.91 9.57
C GLY A 322 11.94 -5.63 9.46
N ALA A 323 11.64 -4.66 10.33
CA ALA A 323 12.36 -3.40 10.47
C ALA A 323 13.81 -3.56 10.98
N ASP A 324 14.18 -4.75 11.45
CA ASP A 324 15.55 -5.13 11.82
C ASP A 324 16.33 -5.78 10.66
N GLY A 325 15.75 -5.80 9.45
CA GLY A 325 16.33 -6.39 8.26
C GLY A 325 16.28 -7.92 8.20
N LYS A 326 15.73 -8.58 9.24
CA LYS A 326 15.64 -10.04 9.32
C LYS A 326 14.32 -10.55 8.73
N VAL A 327 14.29 -11.82 8.38
CA VAL A 327 13.06 -12.53 8.01
C VAL A 327 12.39 -13.03 9.29
N HIS A 328 11.09 -12.79 9.38
CA HIS A 328 10.22 -13.23 10.47
C HIS A 328 9.06 -14.05 9.94
N ASP A 329 8.53 -14.94 10.76
CA ASP A 329 7.29 -15.65 10.54
C ASP A 329 6.17 -14.93 11.30
N GLY A 330 5.03 -14.71 10.64
CA GLY A 330 3.85 -14.08 11.23
C GLY A 330 2.57 -14.87 10.93
N ASN A 331 1.65 -14.86 11.87
CA ASN A 331 0.28 -15.36 11.70
C ASN A 331 -0.70 -14.19 11.47
N PHE A 332 -0.22 -13.12 10.88
CA PHE A 332 -0.95 -11.89 10.56
C PHE A 332 -0.42 -11.32 9.24
N THR A 333 -1.19 -10.47 8.59
CA THR A 333 -0.75 -9.72 7.42
C THR A 333 0.11 -8.55 7.87
N ASN A 334 1.40 -8.55 7.48
CA ASN A 334 2.27 -7.41 7.72
C ASN A 334 2.10 -6.35 6.63
N TYR A 335 2.26 -5.07 6.99
CA TYR A 335 2.07 -3.92 6.09
C TYR A 335 3.31 -3.04 6.03
N THR A 336 3.45 -2.34 4.92
CA THR A 336 4.48 -1.31 4.67
C THR A 336 3.87 -0.07 3.99
N THR A 337 4.70 0.87 3.59
CA THR A 337 4.30 2.14 2.96
C THR A 337 3.39 2.93 3.90
N LEU A 338 3.91 3.14 5.12
CA LEU A 338 3.19 3.77 6.22
C LEU A 338 3.53 5.26 6.28
N SER A 339 2.82 6.07 5.48
CA SER A 339 2.93 7.55 5.44
C SER A 339 2.15 8.19 6.60
N LEU A 340 2.57 7.92 7.84
CA LEU A 340 1.70 8.12 9.01
C LEU A 340 1.45 9.57 9.37
N TRP A 341 2.42 10.48 9.10
CA TRP A 341 2.23 11.90 9.34
C TRP A 341 1.06 12.47 8.51
N ASP A 342 0.87 11.95 7.30
CA ASP A 342 -0.24 12.31 6.43
C ASP A 342 -1.52 11.60 6.84
N THR A 343 -1.44 10.29 7.07
CA THR A 343 -2.62 9.41 7.14
C THR A 343 -3.27 9.37 8.52
N TYR A 344 -2.57 9.69 9.63
CA TYR A 344 -3.18 9.71 10.96
C TYR A 344 -4.30 10.75 11.07
N ARG A 345 -4.28 11.77 10.24
CA ARG A 345 -5.23 12.91 10.27
C ARG A 345 -6.63 12.52 9.83
N ALA A 346 -6.75 11.64 8.82
CA ALA A 346 -8.04 11.25 8.27
C ALA A 346 -8.10 9.79 7.78
N ALA A 347 -7.11 9.30 7.01
CA ALA A 347 -7.16 7.98 6.39
C ALA A 347 -7.23 6.84 7.42
N HIS A 348 -6.37 6.83 8.45
CA HIS A 348 -6.45 5.82 9.50
C HIS A 348 -7.74 5.90 10.34
N PRO A 349 -8.23 7.09 10.76
CA PRO A 349 -9.57 7.21 11.34
C PRO A 349 -10.68 6.64 10.45
N LEU A 350 -10.63 6.90 9.12
CA LEU A 350 -11.57 6.30 8.17
C LEU A 350 -11.45 4.77 8.12
N MET A 351 -10.24 4.23 8.11
CA MET A 351 -10.00 2.77 8.16
C MET A 351 -10.65 2.12 9.37
N THR A 352 -10.70 2.80 10.52
CA THR A 352 -11.38 2.30 11.72
C THR A 352 -12.91 2.24 11.59
N MET A 353 -13.46 2.78 10.51
CA MET A 353 -14.90 2.74 10.20
C MET A 353 -15.23 1.74 9.09
N ILE A 354 -14.39 1.65 8.04
CA ILE A 354 -14.72 0.89 6.82
C ILE A 354 -13.78 -0.29 6.51
N HIS A 355 -12.59 -0.35 7.13
CA HIS A 355 -11.60 -1.43 6.94
C HIS A 355 -11.23 -2.10 8.26
N THR A 356 -12.23 -2.37 9.10
CA THR A 356 -12.04 -2.88 10.47
C THR A 356 -11.42 -4.27 10.53
N ASP A 357 -11.56 -5.04 9.48
CA ASP A 357 -10.96 -6.37 9.29
C ASP A 357 -9.43 -6.36 9.22
N MET A 358 -8.83 -5.27 8.74
CA MET A 358 -7.37 -5.10 8.65
C MET A 358 -6.72 -4.65 9.96
N LEU A 359 -7.47 -4.04 10.86
CA LEU A 359 -6.90 -3.31 12.01
C LEU A 359 -6.16 -4.19 13.02
N PRO A 360 -6.58 -5.43 13.33
CA PRO A 360 -5.80 -6.32 14.20
C PRO A 360 -4.42 -6.63 13.64
N ASP A 361 -4.31 -6.85 12.32
CA ASP A 361 -3.06 -7.15 11.64
C ASP A 361 -2.18 -5.89 11.52
N MET A 362 -2.78 -4.74 11.25
CA MET A 362 -2.07 -3.46 11.24
C MET A 362 -1.52 -3.11 12.62
N ALA A 363 -2.28 -3.33 13.69
CA ALA A 363 -1.78 -3.15 15.05
C ALA A 363 -0.61 -4.10 15.36
N SER A 364 -0.70 -5.35 14.91
CA SER A 364 0.40 -6.33 15.03
C SER A 364 1.64 -5.86 14.28
N THR A 365 1.47 -5.31 13.08
CA THR A 365 2.55 -4.69 12.30
C THR A 365 3.24 -3.60 13.11
N PHE A 366 2.50 -2.65 13.68
CA PHE A 366 3.06 -1.53 14.44
C PHE A 366 3.82 -2.00 15.69
N ILE A 367 3.25 -2.95 16.44
CA ILE A 367 3.87 -3.52 17.63
C ILE A 367 5.16 -4.27 17.27
N ASN A 368 5.17 -5.03 16.17
CA ASN A 368 6.36 -5.75 15.74
C ASN A 368 7.45 -4.80 15.21
N ILE A 369 7.09 -3.76 14.46
CA ILE A 369 8.05 -2.71 14.06
C ILE A 369 8.69 -2.09 15.30
N TYR A 370 7.90 -1.76 16.34
CA TYR A 370 8.43 -1.27 17.61
C TYR A 370 9.41 -2.27 18.25
N ARG A 371 9.06 -3.56 18.32
CA ARG A 371 9.91 -4.60 18.90
C ARG A 371 11.22 -4.79 18.14
N GLN A 372 11.21 -4.57 16.83
CA GLN A 372 12.34 -4.76 15.93
C GLN A 372 13.30 -3.56 15.89
N GLN A 373 12.78 -2.33 15.99
CA GLN A 373 13.60 -1.11 15.86
C GLN A 373 13.57 -0.18 17.07
N GLY A 374 12.79 -0.49 18.12
CA GLY A 374 12.69 0.29 19.36
C GLY A 374 11.82 1.55 19.26
N GLN A 375 11.08 1.74 18.16
CA GLN A 375 10.13 2.83 17.99
C GLN A 375 8.95 2.39 17.12
N LEU A 376 7.78 3.00 17.33
CA LEU A 376 6.68 2.93 16.40
C LEU A 376 7.05 3.56 15.06
N PRO A 377 6.44 3.11 13.95
CA PRO A 377 6.74 3.69 12.64
C PRO A 377 6.42 5.18 12.57
N VAL A 378 7.26 5.92 11.87
CA VAL A 378 7.05 7.32 11.48
C VAL A 378 6.72 7.41 10.00
N TRP A 379 7.61 6.90 9.16
CA TRP A 379 7.40 6.68 7.74
C TRP A 379 8.16 5.43 7.28
N HIS A 380 7.50 4.31 7.37
CA HIS A 380 8.10 2.99 7.13
C HIS A 380 7.90 2.55 5.68
N LEU A 381 8.99 2.25 4.97
CA LEU A 381 9.01 1.85 3.57
C LEU A 381 9.83 0.57 3.38
N MET A 382 9.20 -0.50 2.88
CA MET A 382 9.85 -1.78 2.52
C MET A 382 10.81 -2.32 3.59
N GLY A 383 10.35 -2.38 4.83
CA GLY A 383 11.15 -2.83 5.98
C GLY A 383 12.11 -1.78 6.54
N ASN A 384 12.07 -0.55 6.07
CA ASN A 384 12.99 0.51 6.49
C ASN A 384 12.24 1.69 7.10
N GLU A 385 12.75 2.22 8.23
CA GLU A 385 12.27 3.47 8.81
C GLU A 385 13.03 4.66 8.22
N THR A 386 12.30 5.56 7.58
CA THR A 386 12.92 6.75 6.98
C THR A 386 12.96 7.94 7.93
N ASN A 387 12.21 7.89 9.03
CA ASN A 387 12.03 9.00 9.99
C ASN A 387 11.65 10.34 9.34
N CYS A 388 11.03 10.29 8.19
CA CYS A 388 10.58 11.48 7.48
C CYS A 388 9.40 12.12 8.21
N MET A 389 9.33 13.46 8.15
CA MET A 389 8.33 14.30 8.80
C MET A 389 8.49 14.38 10.34
N VAL A 390 7.79 15.33 10.91
CA VAL A 390 7.88 15.65 12.34
C VAL A 390 6.93 14.81 13.19
N GLY A 391 7.23 14.70 14.49
CA GLY A 391 6.35 14.01 15.45
C GLY A 391 6.54 12.51 15.51
N ASN A 392 5.63 11.84 16.21
CA ASN A 392 5.53 10.38 16.35
C ASN A 392 4.14 9.91 15.89
N PRO A 393 3.85 9.95 14.60
CA PRO A 393 2.49 9.73 14.07
C PRO A 393 1.98 8.29 14.23
N GLY A 394 2.85 7.32 14.45
CA GLY A 394 2.46 5.95 14.81
C GLY A 394 1.71 5.87 16.15
N ILE A 395 1.96 6.83 17.06
CA ILE A 395 1.30 6.87 18.37
C ILE A 395 -0.21 7.14 18.24
N PRO A 396 -0.69 8.22 17.60
CA PRO A 396 -2.13 8.45 17.48
C PRO A 396 -2.84 7.34 16.71
N VAL A 397 -2.22 6.74 15.69
CA VAL A 397 -2.81 5.63 14.93
C VAL A 397 -3.02 4.40 15.81
N LEU A 398 -1.97 3.92 16.47
CA LEU A 398 -2.07 2.75 17.35
C LEU A 398 -2.98 3.01 18.55
N ALA A 399 -2.92 4.20 19.14
CA ALA A 399 -3.79 4.58 20.26
C ALA A 399 -5.28 4.59 19.88
N ASP A 400 -5.63 5.07 18.68
CA ASP A 400 -7.01 5.05 18.19
C ASP A 400 -7.52 3.61 18.03
N MET A 401 -6.70 2.72 17.45
CA MET A 401 -7.03 1.30 17.33
C MET A 401 -7.22 0.62 18.70
N VAL A 402 -6.37 0.96 19.71
CA VAL A 402 -6.48 0.43 21.07
C VAL A 402 -7.78 0.91 21.74
N LEU A 403 -8.06 2.21 21.67
CA LEU A 403 -9.24 2.84 22.29
C LEU A 403 -10.55 2.34 21.67
N LYS A 404 -10.56 2.01 20.40
CA LYS A 404 -11.71 1.45 19.65
C LYS A 404 -11.84 -0.09 19.79
N GLY A 405 -10.89 -0.75 20.47
CA GLY A 405 -11.00 -2.18 20.79
C GLY A 405 -10.47 -3.13 19.72
N TYR A 406 -9.75 -2.66 18.71
CA TYR A 406 -9.21 -3.50 17.61
C TYR A 406 -7.90 -4.21 17.96
N VAL A 407 -7.28 -3.87 19.11
CA VAL A 407 -5.98 -4.42 19.50
C VAL A 407 -6.14 -5.49 20.58
N LYS A 408 -5.65 -6.70 20.32
CA LYS A 408 -5.66 -7.81 21.27
C LYS A 408 -4.58 -7.64 22.34
N ASP A 409 -3.33 -7.40 21.94
CA ASP A 409 -2.18 -7.16 22.83
C ASP A 409 -2.13 -5.69 23.29
N LYS A 410 -3.04 -5.34 24.21
CA LYS A 410 -3.14 -3.96 24.71
C LYS A 410 -1.94 -3.52 25.53
N GLU A 411 -1.31 -4.44 26.27
CA GLU A 411 -0.12 -4.13 27.07
C GLU A 411 1.10 -3.92 26.17
N GLY A 412 1.32 -4.78 25.15
CA GLY A 412 2.38 -4.58 24.17
C GLY A 412 2.19 -3.31 23.35
N ALA A 413 0.95 -2.99 22.97
CA ALA A 413 0.62 -1.72 22.31
C ALA A 413 0.93 -0.53 23.23
N TYR A 414 0.54 -0.59 24.50
CA TYR A 414 0.84 0.48 25.45
C TYR A 414 2.33 0.69 25.66
N GLU A 415 3.10 -0.39 25.79
CA GLU A 415 4.55 -0.32 25.89
C GLU A 415 5.16 0.37 24.66
N ALA A 416 4.73 -0.02 23.45
CA ALA A 416 5.18 0.61 22.22
C ALA A 416 4.85 2.12 22.18
N LEU A 417 3.64 2.50 22.58
CA LEU A 417 3.21 3.90 22.68
C LEU A 417 4.09 4.69 23.64
N LYS A 418 4.25 4.17 24.87
CA LYS A 418 4.98 4.83 25.96
C LYS A 418 6.46 4.99 25.62
N GLN A 419 7.12 3.93 25.18
CA GLN A 419 8.57 3.97 24.89
C GLN A 419 8.87 4.85 23.67
N SER A 420 8.02 4.82 22.64
CA SER A 420 8.18 5.72 21.50
C SER A 420 8.06 7.20 21.90
N ALA A 421 7.19 7.53 22.87
CA ALA A 421 7.03 8.89 23.38
C ALA A 421 8.15 9.31 24.35
N LEU A 422 8.91 8.36 24.93
CA LEU A 422 9.95 8.61 25.91
C LEU A 422 11.39 8.50 25.36
N ARG A 423 11.55 8.32 24.05
CA ARG A 423 12.89 8.31 23.42
C ARG A 423 13.69 9.56 23.72
N GLU A 424 15.00 9.50 23.48
CA GLU A 424 15.90 10.66 23.69
C GLU A 424 16.23 11.42 22.38
N ASP A 425 16.02 10.77 21.25
CA ASP A 425 16.28 11.35 19.93
C ASP A 425 15.14 12.23 19.43
N ARG A 426 15.30 12.80 18.23
CA ARG A 426 14.29 13.62 17.51
C ARG A 426 13.73 14.79 18.34
N GLY A 427 14.52 15.33 19.29
CA GLY A 427 14.12 16.42 20.17
C GLY A 427 13.35 16.00 21.43
N LEU A 428 12.98 14.73 21.58
CA LEU A 428 12.21 14.25 22.74
C LEU A 428 12.99 14.39 24.06
N GLY A 429 14.33 14.26 24.04
CA GLY A 429 15.16 14.56 25.20
C GLY A 429 15.07 16.02 25.63
N LEU A 430 15.04 16.95 24.69
CA LEU A 430 14.81 18.38 24.98
C LEU A 430 13.41 18.62 25.53
N LEU A 431 12.38 18.00 24.94
CA LEU A 431 11.02 18.09 25.43
C LEU A 431 10.89 17.61 26.90
N LYS A 432 11.58 16.52 27.25
CA LYS A 432 11.61 16.01 28.64
C LYS A 432 12.29 16.98 29.59
N LYS A 433 13.42 17.57 29.18
CA LYS A 433 14.23 18.46 30.00
C LYS A 433 13.57 19.82 30.22
N TYR A 434 13.07 20.44 29.15
CA TYR A 434 12.58 21.82 29.19
C TYR A 434 11.05 21.93 29.22
N GLY A 435 10.33 20.83 28.90
CA GLY A 435 8.88 20.81 28.74
C GLY A 435 8.39 21.50 27.46
N TYR A 436 9.29 21.76 26.52
CA TYR A 436 9.08 22.25 25.17
C TYR A 436 10.37 22.01 24.34
N LEU A 437 10.35 22.29 23.06
CA LEU A 437 11.53 22.24 22.19
C LEU A 437 12.12 23.65 22.01
N PRO A 438 13.26 23.98 22.67
CA PRO A 438 13.92 25.25 22.47
C PRO A 438 14.41 25.40 21.02
N HIS A 439 14.14 26.54 20.39
CA HIS A 439 14.46 26.80 18.99
C HIS A 439 15.96 26.81 18.71
N ASP A 440 16.78 27.29 19.66
CA ASP A 440 18.22 27.38 19.55
C ASP A 440 18.94 26.03 19.77
N LEU A 441 18.32 25.09 20.45
CA LEU A 441 18.89 23.79 20.78
C LEU A 441 18.45 22.63 19.83
N GLU A 442 17.33 22.77 19.15
CA GLU A 442 16.83 21.74 18.23
C GLU A 442 17.48 21.89 16.85
N LYS A 443 18.11 20.81 16.39
CA LYS A 443 18.90 20.80 15.15
C LYS A 443 18.07 21.07 13.89
N THR A 444 16.85 20.58 13.84
CA THR A 444 15.99 20.65 12.63
C THR A 444 15.24 21.96 12.52
N LYS A 445 15.24 22.81 13.55
CA LYS A 445 14.56 24.12 13.61
C LYS A 445 13.03 24.09 13.38
N GLU A 446 12.42 22.93 13.32
CA GLU A 446 10.96 22.76 13.17
C GLU A 446 10.26 22.61 14.53
N THR A 447 10.70 23.38 15.53
CA THR A 447 10.37 23.18 16.95
C THR A 447 8.89 23.32 17.24
N VAL A 448 8.22 24.28 16.59
CA VAL A 448 6.78 24.46 16.76
C VAL A 448 6.01 23.25 16.23
N ALA A 449 6.25 22.88 14.97
CA ALA A 449 5.57 21.73 14.35
C ALA A 449 5.82 20.44 15.14
N LYS A 450 7.07 20.14 15.49
CA LYS A 450 7.42 18.98 16.34
C LYS A 450 6.74 19.03 17.70
N GLY A 451 6.77 20.18 18.37
CA GLY A 451 6.21 20.34 19.69
C GLY A 451 4.70 20.12 19.71
N LEU A 452 3.99 20.60 18.70
CA LEU A 452 2.55 20.39 18.54
C LEU A 452 2.20 18.92 18.26
N GLU A 453 2.94 18.23 17.37
CA GLU A 453 2.78 16.82 17.08
C GLU A 453 3.08 15.94 18.30
N TYR A 454 4.11 16.25 19.08
CA TYR A 454 4.41 15.53 20.32
C TYR A 454 3.36 15.75 21.39
N ALA A 455 2.80 16.95 21.49
CA ALA A 455 1.71 17.23 22.44
C ALA A 455 0.45 16.40 22.11
N LEU A 456 0.13 16.26 20.82
CA LEU A 456 -0.96 15.39 20.36
C LEU A 456 -0.68 13.91 20.70
N ALA A 457 0.52 13.43 20.38
CA ALA A 457 0.92 12.06 20.68
C ALA A 457 0.84 11.76 22.18
N ASP A 458 1.32 12.65 23.03
CA ASP A 458 1.24 12.53 24.49
C ASP A 458 -0.20 12.45 25.01
N ALA A 459 -1.11 13.25 24.45
CA ALA A 459 -2.53 13.17 24.77
C ALA A 459 -3.13 11.79 24.45
N CYS A 460 -2.68 11.19 23.34
CA CYS A 460 -3.09 9.83 22.95
C CYS A 460 -2.55 8.78 23.93
N VAL A 461 -1.27 8.85 24.31
CA VAL A 461 -0.67 7.96 25.34
C VAL A 461 -1.42 8.11 26.67
N ALA A 462 -1.71 9.33 27.10
CA ALA A 462 -2.45 9.58 28.35
C ALA A 462 -3.85 8.92 28.36
N LYS A 463 -4.57 8.96 27.24
CA LYS A 463 -5.89 8.33 27.12
C LYS A 463 -5.79 6.80 27.25
N VAL A 464 -4.84 6.17 26.55
CA VAL A 464 -4.62 4.71 26.64
C VAL A 464 -4.17 4.32 28.06
N ALA A 465 -3.23 5.06 28.64
CA ALA A 465 -2.78 4.84 30.02
C ALA A 465 -3.95 4.89 31.02
N ARG A 466 -4.87 5.84 30.85
CA ARG A 466 -6.07 5.97 31.68
C ARG A 466 -7.01 4.78 31.51
N MET A 467 -7.25 4.35 30.29
CA MET A 467 -8.07 3.17 29.97
C MET A 467 -7.51 1.90 30.63
N LEU A 468 -6.17 1.76 30.68
CA LEU A 468 -5.49 0.61 31.28
C LEU A 468 -5.23 0.77 32.79
N GLY A 469 -5.74 1.81 33.45
CA GLY A 469 -5.58 2.04 34.88
C GLY A 469 -4.19 2.51 35.32
N LYS A 470 -3.32 2.91 34.39
CA LYS A 470 -1.94 3.36 34.63
C LYS A 470 -1.93 4.84 35.05
N LYS A 471 -2.44 5.13 36.23
CA LYS A 471 -2.76 6.50 36.73
C LYS A 471 -1.55 7.46 36.70
N ALA A 472 -0.36 6.99 37.09
CA ALA A 472 0.84 7.81 37.14
C ALA A 472 1.25 8.27 35.74
N ASP A 473 1.30 7.34 34.78
CA ASP A 473 1.63 7.61 33.38
C ASP A 473 0.56 8.51 32.73
N ALA A 474 -0.71 8.26 32.99
CA ALA A 474 -1.80 9.10 32.48
C ALA A 474 -1.61 10.57 32.92
N LYS A 475 -1.31 10.80 34.22
CA LYS A 475 -1.04 12.16 34.73
C LYS A 475 0.21 12.79 34.11
N TYR A 476 1.28 12.02 33.95
CA TYR A 476 2.52 12.49 33.35
C TYR A 476 2.32 12.95 31.90
N PHE A 477 1.76 12.09 31.06
CA PHE A 477 1.53 12.39 29.64
C PHE A 477 0.45 13.47 29.46
N GLU A 478 -0.58 13.52 30.29
CA GLU A 478 -1.58 14.59 30.26
C GLU A 478 -0.96 15.96 30.56
N LYS A 479 -0.03 16.03 31.52
CA LYS A 479 0.74 17.27 31.79
C LYS A 479 1.61 17.65 30.58
N ARG A 480 2.33 16.67 30.00
CA ARG A 480 3.25 16.92 28.87
C ARG A 480 2.49 17.27 27.58
N SER A 481 1.30 16.74 27.39
CA SER A 481 0.45 17.08 26.23
C SER A 481 0.03 18.54 26.18
N LYS A 482 0.12 19.28 27.30
CA LYS A 482 -0.18 20.72 27.36
C LYS A 482 1.01 21.59 26.95
N SER A 483 2.13 21.01 26.57
CA SER A 483 3.34 21.73 26.13
C SER A 483 3.09 22.68 24.93
N TYR A 484 2.07 22.36 24.10
CA TYR A 484 1.67 23.19 22.98
C TYR A 484 1.38 24.64 23.37
N SER A 485 0.83 24.89 24.59
CA SER A 485 0.48 26.22 25.08
C SER A 485 1.69 27.14 25.28
N LYS A 486 2.89 26.57 25.41
CA LYS A 486 4.13 27.35 25.54
C LYS A 486 4.53 28.05 24.26
N TYR A 487 4.15 27.50 23.11
CA TYR A 487 4.43 28.11 21.81
C TYR A 487 3.48 29.24 21.42
N PHE A 488 2.38 29.42 22.17
CA PHE A 488 1.40 30.46 21.86
C PHE A 488 1.90 31.82 22.39
N ASP A 489 2.19 32.70 21.45
CA ASP A 489 2.55 34.09 21.73
C ASP A 489 1.30 34.96 21.80
N LYS A 490 1.04 35.52 22.99
CA LYS A 490 -0.12 36.35 23.26
C LYS A 490 -0.09 37.71 22.55
N GLU A 491 1.09 38.23 22.25
CA GLU A 491 1.25 39.50 21.59
C GLU A 491 0.91 39.43 20.10
N THR A 492 1.35 38.38 19.44
CA THR A 492 1.10 38.17 18.01
C THR A 492 -0.15 37.37 17.72
N GLY A 493 -0.67 36.59 18.70
CA GLY A 493 -1.78 35.68 18.51
C GLY A 493 -1.43 34.40 17.73
N PHE A 494 -0.16 34.10 17.51
CA PHE A 494 0.33 32.96 16.73
C PHE A 494 1.20 32.01 17.55
N MET A 495 1.36 30.76 17.04
CA MET A 495 2.37 29.85 17.53
C MET A 495 3.74 30.23 16.97
N ARG A 496 4.78 30.32 17.83
CA ARG A 496 6.14 30.67 17.42
C ARG A 496 7.20 29.89 18.22
N GLY A 497 8.41 29.78 17.64
CA GLY A 497 9.57 29.21 18.33
C GLY A 497 9.99 30.06 19.54
N ILE A 498 10.42 29.40 20.57
CA ILE A 498 10.91 29.99 21.83
C ILE A 498 12.26 29.41 22.20
#